data_5cb9766630ce546abf29a3fac84d65dc
#
_entry.id   5cb9766630ce546abf29a3fac84d65dc
#
_cell.length_a   1.000
_cell.length_b   1.000
_cell.length_c   1.000
_cell.angle_alpha   90.00
_cell.angle_beta   90.00
_cell.angle_gamma   90.00
#
_symmetry.space_group_name_H-M   'P 1'
#
loop_
_entity.id
_entity.type
_entity.pdbx_description
1 polymer ?
#
loop_
_entity_poly.entity_id
_entity_poly.type
_entity_poly.pdbx_seq_one_letter_code
_entity_poly.pdbx_strand_id
1 'polypeptide(L)'
;MRKLYIDNIRWITVVLVVLYHVIYMFNGIETFGVIGPFSDVQYQDAFQYIVYPWFMLLLFVISGMSARYELEHRSEKEFIKKRTGKLLVPSTLGLLVVWWILGYYNLLIGGGLEEMAAVPKPVLFIIMAVSGIGPLWYIQMLWIFSVLLVWVRRVEKDRLWKLGEKADIPFLVLFAIVIWGAAQILNTPVVVVYRFGIYGAGFFVGYFVLSHDEVMDRLEKCWLPLAVCAVILAAAFTVLYWGRPYAEHSVLDTPLCSLFAWIAVIAVLALMKKWGNISNTLTRWMAAKSWGLYLFHYLFIAMTAYYLNMYTKLPAALLYLFVAAAGFAGAYLAYEIIRRIPVLRWIVCGIGGKKK
;
A
#
# COMPACT_ATOMS: atom_id res chain seq x y z
N MET A 1 -22.00 11.51 -5.31
CA MET A 1 -21.97 11.60 -3.81
C MET A 1 -20.66 11.00 -3.29
N ARG A 2 -20.03 11.56 -2.24
CA ARG A 2 -18.76 11.02 -1.70
C ARG A 2 -19.03 9.68 -0.97
N LYS A 3 -18.30 8.62 -1.31
CA LYS A 3 -18.44 7.29 -0.71
C LYS A 3 -17.58 7.22 0.56
N LEU A 4 -18.17 7.43 1.74
CA LEU A 4 -17.44 7.50 3.01
C LEU A 4 -16.71 6.21 3.35
N TYR A 5 -17.30 5.05 3.05
CA TYR A 5 -16.66 3.76 3.31
C TYR A 5 -15.31 3.60 2.57
N ILE A 6 -15.17 4.15 1.36
CA ILE A 6 -13.89 4.11 0.60
C ILE A 6 -12.83 4.97 1.29
N ASP A 7 -13.22 6.16 1.78
CA ASP A 7 -12.28 7.00 2.53
C ASP A 7 -11.87 6.32 3.85
N ASN A 8 -12.80 5.64 4.50
CA ASN A 8 -12.54 4.90 5.74
C ASN A 8 -11.67 3.66 5.48
N ILE A 9 -11.90 2.88 4.42
CA ILE A 9 -10.99 1.81 4.01
C ILE A 9 -9.57 2.38 3.83
N ARG A 10 -9.43 3.49 3.12
CA ARG A 10 -8.11 4.06 2.81
C ARG A 10 -7.30 4.38 4.06
N TRP A 11 -7.87 5.12 5.03
CA TRP A 11 -7.11 5.46 6.22
C TRP A 11 -6.88 4.27 7.15
N ILE A 12 -7.84 3.34 7.27
CA ILE A 12 -7.67 2.10 8.05
C ILE A 12 -6.53 1.27 7.45
N THR A 13 -6.50 1.10 6.13
CA THR A 13 -5.43 0.36 5.46
C THR A 13 -4.09 1.06 5.62
N VAL A 14 -4.03 2.40 5.63
CA VAL A 14 -2.78 3.13 5.94
C VAL A 14 -2.32 2.85 7.38
N VAL A 15 -3.22 2.77 8.34
CA VAL A 15 -2.86 2.35 9.71
C VAL A 15 -2.29 0.93 9.72
N LEU A 16 -2.90 -0.01 8.99
CA LEU A 16 -2.36 -1.36 8.83
C LEU A 16 -0.97 -1.36 8.18
N VAL A 17 -0.74 -0.49 7.19
CA VAL A 17 0.59 -0.32 6.57
C VAL A 17 1.64 0.14 7.58
N VAL A 18 1.29 1.09 8.45
CA VAL A 18 2.21 1.55 9.52
C VAL A 18 2.53 0.41 10.48
N LEU A 19 1.50 -0.28 10.98
CA LEU A 19 1.68 -1.42 11.90
C LEU A 19 2.45 -2.58 11.25
N TYR A 20 2.17 -2.85 9.97
CA TYR A 20 2.93 -3.84 9.20
C TYR A 20 4.43 -3.53 9.21
N HIS A 21 4.82 -2.29 8.91
CA HIS A 21 6.23 -1.92 8.88
C HIS A 21 6.89 -1.88 10.26
N VAL A 22 6.14 -1.60 11.33
CA VAL A 22 6.64 -1.71 12.70
C VAL A 22 7.01 -3.16 13.04
N ILE A 23 6.13 -4.13 12.71
CA ILE A 23 6.39 -5.55 12.94
C ILE A 23 7.46 -6.06 11.97
N TYR A 24 7.42 -5.62 10.69
CA TYR A 24 8.41 -5.97 9.68
C TYR A 24 9.84 -5.67 10.11
N MET A 25 10.07 -4.57 10.79
CA MET A 25 11.39 -4.13 11.20
C MET A 25 12.12 -5.14 12.11
N PHE A 26 11.35 -5.96 12.83
CA PHE A 26 11.86 -6.94 13.79
C PHE A 26 11.39 -8.38 13.49
N ASN A 27 10.97 -8.68 12.25
CA ASN A 27 10.50 -10.02 11.90
C ASN A 27 11.65 -11.02 11.77
N GLY A 28 11.34 -12.31 11.91
CA GLY A 28 12.28 -13.41 11.80
C GLY A 28 12.24 -14.17 10.48
N ILE A 29 11.41 -13.73 9.52
CA ILE A 29 11.15 -14.46 8.27
C ILE A 29 11.79 -13.78 7.07
N GLU A 30 11.59 -12.48 6.92
CA GLU A 30 12.20 -11.69 5.84
C GLU A 30 13.55 -11.16 6.31
N THR A 31 14.54 -11.18 5.43
CA THR A 31 15.91 -10.83 5.77
C THR A 31 16.35 -9.47 5.22
N PHE A 32 15.57 -8.89 4.29
CA PHE A 32 15.96 -7.64 3.63
C PHE A 32 15.42 -6.41 4.37
N GLY A 33 16.32 -5.54 4.78
CA GLY A 33 15.95 -4.24 5.38
C GLY A 33 15.32 -4.34 6.77
N VAL A 34 15.62 -5.41 7.51
CA VAL A 34 15.14 -5.66 8.87
C VAL A 34 16.29 -5.61 9.86
N ILE A 35 15.99 -5.25 11.11
CA ILE A 35 16.97 -5.28 12.20
C ILE A 35 17.14 -6.71 12.72
N GLY A 36 16.09 -7.52 12.63
CA GLY A 36 16.09 -8.92 12.99
C GLY A 36 15.18 -9.25 14.17
N PRO A 37 14.98 -10.54 14.41
CA PRO A 37 14.06 -11.03 15.41
C PRO A 37 14.59 -10.89 16.85
N PHE A 38 13.66 -10.87 17.81
CA PHE A 38 13.96 -10.94 19.25
C PHE A 38 14.07 -12.37 19.77
N SER A 39 13.57 -13.35 19.02
CA SER A 39 13.59 -14.78 19.36
C SER A 39 13.45 -15.62 18.10
N ASP A 40 13.87 -16.89 18.17
CA ASP A 40 13.82 -17.83 17.04
C ASP A 40 12.39 -18.06 16.53
N VAL A 41 11.40 -18.00 17.41
CA VAL A 41 9.97 -18.09 17.04
C VAL A 41 9.24 -16.88 17.56
N GLN A 42 8.61 -16.16 16.64
CA GLN A 42 7.87 -14.94 16.93
C GLN A 42 6.44 -15.05 16.42
N TYR A 43 5.47 -15.31 17.31
CA TYR A 43 4.06 -15.41 16.92
C TYR A 43 3.48 -14.11 16.37
N GLN A 44 4.05 -12.95 16.70
CA GLN A 44 3.66 -11.66 16.12
C GLN A 44 3.90 -11.59 14.62
N ASP A 45 4.78 -12.39 14.05
CA ASP A 45 5.02 -12.48 12.60
C ASP A 45 3.79 -13.03 11.86
N ALA A 46 2.84 -13.69 12.54
CA ALA A 46 1.55 -14.09 11.99
C ALA A 46 0.77 -12.90 11.39
N PHE A 47 0.91 -11.71 11.98
CA PHE A 47 0.27 -10.50 11.47
C PHE A 47 0.64 -10.22 10.00
N GLN A 48 1.87 -10.49 9.62
CA GLN A 48 2.36 -10.25 8.27
C GLN A 48 1.76 -11.24 7.28
N TYR A 49 1.66 -12.53 7.63
CA TYR A 49 0.97 -13.53 6.80
C TYR A 49 -0.52 -13.19 6.62
N ILE A 50 -1.17 -12.68 7.67
CA ILE A 50 -2.58 -12.30 7.62
C ILE A 50 -2.83 -11.05 6.77
N VAL A 51 -1.91 -10.07 6.79
CA VAL A 51 -2.17 -8.74 6.19
C VAL A 51 -1.53 -8.60 4.82
N TYR A 52 -0.30 -9.09 4.61
CA TYR A 52 0.50 -8.81 3.43
C TYR A 52 -0.15 -9.19 2.09
N PRO A 53 -0.82 -10.35 1.94
CA PRO A 53 -1.36 -10.76 0.65
C PRO A 53 -2.38 -9.80 0.04
N TRP A 54 -3.19 -9.10 0.86
CA TRP A 54 -4.37 -8.39 0.40
C TRP A 54 -4.37 -6.87 0.60
N PHE A 55 -3.65 -6.31 1.60
CA PHE A 55 -3.83 -4.90 1.98
C PHE A 55 -3.41 -3.92 0.87
N MET A 56 -2.32 -4.21 0.14
CA MET A 56 -1.91 -3.38 -0.99
C MET A 56 -2.83 -3.59 -2.21
N LEU A 57 -3.26 -4.82 -2.48
CA LEU A 57 -4.25 -5.11 -3.52
C LEU A 57 -5.55 -4.33 -3.28
N LEU A 58 -6.03 -4.28 -2.03
CA LEU A 58 -7.19 -3.47 -1.64
C LEU A 58 -7.00 -1.98 -1.97
N LEU A 59 -5.81 -1.42 -1.67
CA LEU A 59 -5.52 -0.02 -2.00
C LEU A 59 -5.54 0.25 -3.51
N PHE A 60 -5.08 -0.68 -4.34
CA PHE A 60 -5.17 -0.55 -5.79
C PHE A 60 -6.63 -0.66 -6.27
N VAL A 61 -7.40 -1.58 -5.74
CA VAL A 61 -8.84 -1.73 -6.05
C VAL A 61 -9.61 -0.44 -5.74
N ILE A 62 -9.51 0.09 -4.53
CA ILE A 62 -10.23 1.34 -4.16
C ILE A 62 -9.70 2.56 -4.92
N SER A 63 -8.45 2.52 -5.39
CA SER A 63 -7.91 3.57 -6.25
C SER A 63 -8.47 3.51 -7.65
N GLY A 64 -8.75 2.31 -8.18
CA GLY A 64 -9.47 2.10 -9.42
C GLY A 64 -10.91 2.62 -9.34
N MET A 65 -11.65 2.23 -8.28
CA MET A 65 -13.00 2.77 -8.01
C MET A 65 -13.00 4.31 -7.94
N SER A 66 -12.03 4.87 -7.20
CA SER A 66 -11.89 6.33 -7.07
C SER A 66 -11.55 7.01 -8.41
N ALA A 67 -10.78 6.34 -9.28
CA ALA A 67 -10.46 6.86 -10.60
C ALA A 67 -11.71 6.95 -11.49
N ARG A 68 -12.64 5.96 -11.40
CA ARG A 68 -13.94 6.03 -12.11
C ARG A 68 -14.72 7.26 -11.69
N TYR A 69 -14.95 7.45 -10.39
CA TYR A 69 -15.72 8.58 -9.86
C TYR A 69 -15.06 9.93 -10.18
N GLU A 70 -13.73 9.98 -10.25
CA GLU A 70 -13.02 11.21 -10.62
C GLU A 70 -13.18 11.54 -12.11
N LEU A 71 -13.11 10.55 -13.00
CA LEU A 71 -13.23 10.70 -14.45
C LEU A 71 -14.66 10.96 -14.94
N GLU A 72 -15.68 10.74 -14.11
CA GLU A 72 -17.07 11.18 -14.37
C GLU A 72 -17.23 12.70 -14.28
N HIS A 73 -16.35 13.37 -13.53
CA HIS A 73 -16.47 14.80 -13.25
C HIS A 73 -15.28 15.63 -13.76
N ARG A 74 -14.28 14.98 -14.39
CA ARG A 74 -13.07 15.64 -14.88
C ARG A 74 -12.65 15.13 -16.24
N SER A 75 -12.02 16.01 -17.03
CA SER A 75 -11.36 15.59 -18.25
C SER A 75 -10.15 14.70 -17.98
N GLU A 76 -9.81 13.84 -18.94
CA GLU A 76 -8.63 12.96 -18.87
C GLU A 76 -7.34 13.76 -18.63
N LYS A 77 -7.20 14.92 -19.28
CA LYS A 77 -6.04 15.82 -19.16
C LYS A 77 -5.91 16.36 -17.73
N GLU A 78 -7.01 16.78 -17.11
CA GLU A 78 -7.03 17.26 -15.73
C GLU A 78 -6.73 16.12 -14.73
N PHE A 79 -7.30 14.94 -14.98
CA PHE A 79 -7.04 13.75 -14.19
C PHE A 79 -5.55 13.39 -14.17
N ILE A 80 -4.92 13.25 -15.36
CA ILE A 80 -3.47 12.93 -15.43
C ILE A 80 -2.63 14.04 -14.83
N LYS A 81 -2.91 15.31 -15.11
CA LYS A 81 -2.18 16.45 -14.52
C LYS A 81 -2.20 16.40 -12.99
N LYS A 82 -3.37 16.13 -12.40
CA LYS A 82 -3.52 16.01 -10.95
C LYS A 82 -2.77 14.80 -10.40
N ARG A 83 -2.88 13.63 -11.07
CA ARG A 83 -2.18 12.40 -10.67
C ARG A 83 -0.66 12.57 -10.77
N THR A 84 -0.16 13.21 -11.83
CA THR A 84 1.28 13.51 -11.97
C THR A 84 1.79 14.36 -10.81
N GLY A 85 1.12 15.47 -10.51
CA GLY A 85 1.54 16.33 -9.39
C GLY A 85 1.44 15.65 -8.02
N LYS A 86 0.44 14.79 -7.81
CA LYS A 86 0.22 14.15 -6.51
C LYS A 86 1.02 12.87 -6.30
N LEU A 87 1.30 12.09 -7.35
CA LEU A 87 1.90 10.76 -7.23
C LEU A 87 3.32 10.72 -7.79
N LEU A 88 3.53 11.18 -9.03
CA LEU A 88 4.83 11.07 -9.69
C LEU A 88 5.86 12.03 -9.08
N VAL A 89 5.48 13.30 -8.85
CA VAL A 89 6.42 14.30 -8.31
C VAL A 89 6.99 13.87 -6.95
N PRO A 90 6.18 13.46 -5.93
CA PRO A 90 6.73 12.99 -4.66
C PRO A 90 7.60 11.73 -4.76
N SER A 91 7.26 10.84 -5.68
CA SER A 91 7.97 9.57 -5.85
C SER A 91 9.14 9.60 -6.83
N THR A 92 9.47 10.77 -7.36
CA THR A 92 10.64 11.01 -8.22
C THR A 92 11.49 12.17 -7.71
N LEU A 93 11.05 13.41 -7.86
CA LEU A 93 11.79 14.58 -7.34
C LEU A 93 11.93 14.52 -5.82
N GLY A 94 10.91 14.02 -5.11
CA GLY A 94 10.97 13.83 -3.67
C GLY A 94 12.08 12.88 -3.21
N LEU A 95 12.48 11.90 -4.05
CA LEU A 95 13.60 10.99 -3.73
C LEU A 95 14.89 11.76 -3.52
N LEU A 96 15.17 12.73 -4.38
CA LEU A 96 16.38 13.54 -4.33
C LEU A 96 16.36 14.59 -3.21
N VAL A 97 15.16 15.02 -2.76
CA VAL A 97 15.03 16.11 -1.77
C VAL A 97 14.95 15.58 -0.34
N VAL A 98 14.20 14.50 -0.08
CA VAL A 98 13.94 14.01 1.28
C VAL A 98 14.17 12.51 1.41
N TRP A 99 13.74 11.69 0.44
CA TRP A 99 13.69 10.25 0.65
C TRP A 99 15.06 9.55 0.61
N TRP A 100 16.12 10.21 0.14
CA TRP A 100 17.49 9.73 0.30
C TRP A 100 17.86 9.50 1.78
N ILE A 101 17.21 10.20 2.72
CA ILE A 101 17.39 10.00 4.16
C ILE A 101 16.88 8.61 4.56
N LEU A 102 15.72 8.18 4.05
CA LEU A 102 15.23 6.82 4.25
C LEU A 102 16.20 5.80 3.65
N GLY A 103 16.71 6.07 2.44
CA GLY A 103 17.70 5.20 1.79
C GLY A 103 18.99 5.07 2.59
N TYR A 104 19.44 6.12 3.23
CA TYR A 104 20.57 6.07 4.15
C TYR A 104 20.31 5.08 5.31
N TYR A 105 19.14 5.14 5.95
CA TYR A 105 18.79 4.18 7.01
C TYR A 105 18.60 2.75 6.50
N ASN A 106 18.04 2.57 5.30
CA ASN A 106 17.94 1.24 4.68
C ASN A 106 19.33 0.61 4.44
N LEU A 107 20.31 1.41 3.97
CA LEU A 107 21.69 0.96 3.80
C LEU A 107 22.39 0.68 5.14
N LEU A 108 22.14 1.51 6.16
CA LEU A 108 22.66 1.28 7.52
C LEU A 108 22.15 -0.04 8.10
N ILE A 109 20.85 -0.27 8.04
CA ILE A 109 20.20 -1.47 8.58
C ILE A 109 20.68 -2.73 7.81
N GLY A 110 20.81 -2.63 6.49
CA GLY A 110 21.26 -3.74 5.64
C GLY A 110 22.76 -3.95 5.59
N GLY A 111 23.58 -3.17 6.33
CA GLY A 111 25.06 -3.27 6.29
C GLY A 111 25.71 -2.72 5.02
N GLY A 112 24.92 -2.33 4.02
CA GLY A 112 25.43 -1.91 2.70
C GLY A 112 26.20 -0.58 2.70
N LEU A 113 26.08 0.24 3.75
CA LEU A 113 26.78 1.51 3.81
C LEU A 113 28.31 1.30 4.01
N GLU A 114 28.71 0.31 4.79
CA GLU A 114 30.12 -0.04 5.02
C GLU A 114 30.75 -0.64 3.74
N GLU A 115 30.01 -1.50 3.03
CA GLU A 115 30.43 -2.09 1.76
C GLU A 115 30.66 -1.03 0.67
N MET A 116 29.95 0.09 0.76
CA MET A 116 30.01 1.20 -0.18
C MET A 116 31.00 2.32 0.22
N ALA A 117 31.87 2.11 1.19
CA ALA A 117 32.80 3.13 1.68
C ALA A 117 33.73 3.70 0.59
N ALA A 118 34.07 2.90 -0.44
CA ALA A 118 34.90 3.31 -1.59
C ALA A 118 34.11 3.98 -2.72
N VAL A 119 32.76 4.03 -2.64
CA VAL A 119 31.90 4.60 -3.70
C VAL A 119 31.98 6.14 -3.67
N PRO A 120 32.14 6.81 -4.83
CA PRO A 120 32.14 8.27 -4.89
C PRO A 120 30.83 8.85 -4.31
N LYS A 121 30.95 9.92 -3.49
CA LYS A 121 29.81 10.54 -2.79
C LYS A 121 28.60 10.86 -3.67
N PRO A 122 28.74 11.40 -4.92
CA PRO A 122 27.57 11.64 -5.78
C PRO A 122 26.84 10.34 -6.17
N VAL A 123 27.59 9.26 -6.41
CA VAL A 123 27.02 7.95 -6.76
C VAL A 123 26.32 7.35 -5.53
N LEU A 124 26.95 7.42 -4.36
CA LEU A 124 26.35 6.99 -3.09
C LEU A 124 25.04 7.74 -2.81
N PHE A 125 24.99 9.05 -3.07
CA PHE A 125 23.76 9.83 -2.94
C PHE A 125 22.64 9.31 -3.85
N ILE A 126 22.93 8.97 -5.09
CA ILE A 126 21.93 8.39 -6.02
C ILE A 126 21.47 7.01 -5.51
N ILE A 127 22.37 6.18 -5.02
CA ILE A 127 22.06 4.87 -4.44
C ILE A 127 21.13 5.07 -3.24
N MET A 128 21.43 5.99 -2.32
CA MET A 128 20.55 6.34 -1.20
C MET A 128 19.19 6.83 -1.68
N ALA A 129 19.12 7.69 -2.69
CA ALA A 129 17.86 8.18 -3.22
C ALA A 129 17.00 7.03 -3.78
N VAL A 130 17.59 6.09 -4.53
CA VAL A 130 16.88 4.90 -5.06
C VAL A 130 16.47 3.95 -3.93
N SER A 131 17.36 3.67 -2.97
CA SER A 131 17.05 2.86 -1.78
C SER A 131 15.97 3.49 -0.90
N GLY A 132 15.77 4.81 -1.02
CA GLY A 132 14.74 5.57 -0.33
C GLY A 132 13.33 5.46 -0.94
N ILE A 133 13.13 4.69 -2.01
CA ILE A 133 11.80 4.48 -2.61
C ILE A 133 10.81 3.99 -1.55
N GLY A 134 11.19 3.01 -0.71
CA GLY A 134 10.35 2.53 0.38
C GLY A 134 8.86 2.43 -0.01
N PRO A 135 7.94 2.99 0.77
CA PRO A 135 6.50 2.94 0.46
C PRO A 135 6.07 3.67 -0.82
N LEU A 136 6.93 4.49 -1.41
CA LEU A 136 6.59 5.29 -2.61
C LEU A 136 6.35 4.44 -3.86
N TRP A 137 6.81 3.18 -3.87
CA TRP A 137 6.57 2.25 -4.97
C TRP A 137 5.08 2.15 -5.35
N TYR A 138 4.18 2.15 -4.37
CA TYR A 138 2.75 2.09 -4.61
C TYR A 138 2.24 3.30 -5.42
N ILE A 139 2.68 4.51 -5.08
CA ILE A 139 2.21 5.71 -5.78
C ILE A 139 2.85 5.85 -7.16
N GLN A 140 4.04 5.29 -7.40
CA GLN A 140 4.64 5.17 -8.73
C GLN A 140 3.77 4.27 -9.63
N MET A 141 3.47 3.05 -9.15
CA MET A 141 2.60 2.11 -9.88
C MET A 141 1.21 2.69 -10.11
N LEU A 142 0.65 3.36 -9.10
CA LEU A 142 -0.67 3.99 -9.23
C LEU A 142 -0.69 5.09 -10.29
N TRP A 143 0.41 5.83 -10.46
CA TRP A 143 0.54 6.77 -11.56
C TRP A 143 0.58 6.06 -12.91
N ILE A 144 1.38 5.00 -13.06
CA ILE A 144 1.47 4.17 -14.28
C ILE A 144 0.08 3.64 -14.65
N PHE A 145 -0.65 3.04 -13.70
CA PHE A 145 -1.99 2.52 -13.95
C PHE A 145 -3.00 3.63 -14.28
N SER A 146 -2.82 4.83 -13.75
CA SER A 146 -3.68 5.97 -14.10
C SER A 146 -3.46 6.41 -15.56
N VAL A 147 -2.24 6.39 -16.06
CA VAL A 147 -1.92 6.68 -17.49
C VAL A 147 -2.45 5.57 -18.38
N LEU A 148 -2.20 4.32 -18.01
CA LEU A 148 -2.71 3.14 -18.73
C LEU A 148 -4.25 3.15 -18.81
N LEU A 149 -4.92 3.52 -17.72
CA LEU A 149 -6.38 3.60 -17.67
C LEU A 149 -6.93 4.57 -18.71
N VAL A 150 -6.34 5.76 -18.87
CA VAL A 150 -6.79 6.73 -19.87
C VAL A 150 -6.66 6.14 -21.27
N TRP A 151 -5.58 5.42 -21.55
CA TRP A 151 -5.40 4.76 -22.85
C TRP A 151 -6.42 3.63 -23.07
N VAL A 152 -6.59 2.72 -22.09
CA VAL A 152 -7.55 1.63 -22.14
C VAL A 152 -8.98 2.16 -22.33
N ARG A 153 -9.37 3.19 -21.60
CA ARG A 153 -10.69 3.82 -21.69
C ARG A 153 -11.01 4.34 -23.08
N ARG A 154 -10.05 4.91 -23.78
CA ARG A 154 -10.25 5.39 -25.18
C ARG A 154 -10.53 4.26 -26.15
N VAL A 155 -9.95 3.07 -25.91
CA VAL A 155 -10.11 1.88 -26.76
C VAL A 155 -11.41 1.16 -26.43
N GLU A 156 -11.70 0.93 -25.13
CA GLU A 156 -12.83 0.10 -24.69
C GLU A 156 -14.19 0.82 -24.70
N LYS A 157 -14.20 2.16 -24.63
CA LYS A 157 -15.40 3.01 -24.74
C LYS A 157 -16.54 2.63 -23.80
N ASP A 158 -16.25 2.38 -22.51
CA ASP A 158 -17.16 1.95 -21.46
C ASP A 158 -17.90 0.60 -21.70
N ARG A 159 -17.41 -0.24 -22.64
CA ARG A 159 -17.99 -1.58 -22.88
C ARG A 159 -17.74 -2.52 -21.71
N LEU A 160 -16.50 -2.57 -21.21
CA LEU A 160 -16.13 -3.40 -20.06
C LEU A 160 -16.83 -2.90 -18.79
N TRP A 161 -16.97 -1.58 -18.65
CA TRP A 161 -17.68 -1.02 -17.51
C TRP A 161 -19.14 -1.43 -17.50
N LYS A 162 -19.87 -1.31 -18.63
CA LYS A 162 -21.26 -1.77 -18.76
C LYS A 162 -21.41 -3.27 -18.52
N LEU A 163 -20.42 -4.08 -18.92
CA LEU A 163 -20.41 -5.50 -18.63
C LEU A 163 -20.21 -5.77 -17.14
N GLY A 164 -19.33 -5.01 -16.50
CA GLY A 164 -19.00 -5.13 -15.08
C GLY A 164 -20.20 -4.94 -14.15
N GLU A 165 -21.19 -4.12 -14.52
CA GLU A 165 -22.45 -3.91 -13.78
C GLU A 165 -23.22 -5.21 -13.51
N LYS A 166 -23.12 -6.18 -14.43
CA LYS A 166 -23.80 -7.47 -14.36
C LYS A 166 -23.12 -8.49 -13.44
N ALA A 167 -21.93 -8.16 -12.90
CA ALA A 167 -21.18 -9.09 -12.07
C ALA A 167 -21.98 -9.51 -10.82
N ASP A 168 -22.21 -10.80 -10.70
CA ASP A 168 -22.82 -11.45 -9.55
C ASP A 168 -21.76 -12.00 -8.58
N ILE A 169 -22.18 -12.53 -7.43
CA ILE A 169 -21.26 -13.01 -6.40
C ILE A 169 -20.39 -14.18 -6.90
N PRO A 170 -20.93 -15.23 -7.56
CA PRO A 170 -20.10 -16.29 -8.13
C PRO A 170 -19.02 -15.75 -9.10
N PHE A 171 -19.40 -14.83 -9.98
CA PHE A 171 -18.47 -14.22 -10.92
C PHE A 171 -17.38 -13.41 -10.20
N LEU A 172 -17.76 -12.64 -9.15
CA LEU A 172 -16.78 -11.92 -8.33
C LEU A 172 -15.80 -12.86 -7.62
N VAL A 173 -16.26 -14.00 -7.12
CA VAL A 173 -15.37 -15.01 -6.52
C VAL A 173 -14.44 -15.61 -7.58
N LEU A 174 -14.94 -15.90 -8.77
CA LEU A 174 -14.14 -16.44 -9.89
C LEU A 174 -13.06 -15.47 -10.38
N PHE A 175 -13.15 -14.17 -10.10
CA PHE A 175 -12.04 -13.24 -10.34
C PHE A 175 -10.75 -13.64 -9.59
N ALA A 176 -10.81 -14.49 -8.58
CA ALA A 176 -9.62 -15.07 -7.96
C ALA A 176 -8.71 -15.75 -8.98
N ILE A 177 -9.28 -16.37 -10.04
CA ILE A 177 -8.52 -16.98 -11.13
C ILE A 177 -7.80 -15.91 -11.96
N VAL A 178 -8.47 -14.79 -12.24
CA VAL A 178 -7.88 -13.66 -12.97
C VAL A 178 -6.75 -13.03 -12.13
N ILE A 179 -6.96 -12.87 -10.83
CA ILE A 179 -5.95 -12.36 -9.90
C ILE A 179 -4.76 -13.30 -9.83
N TRP A 180 -4.99 -14.62 -9.75
CA TRP A 180 -3.91 -15.61 -9.79
C TRP A 180 -3.14 -15.59 -11.12
N GLY A 181 -3.83 -15.59 -12.27
CA GLY A 181 -3.19 -15.48 -13.58
C GLY A 181 -2.38 -14.18 -13.72
N ALA A 182 -2.93 -13.06 -13.23
CA ALA A 182 -2.23 -11.78 -13.21
C ALA A 182 -1.01 -11.77 -12.26
N ALA A 183 -1.04 -12.55 -11.19
CA ALA A 183 0.09 -12.71 -10.28
C ALA A 183 1.30 -13.42 -10.92
N GLN A 184 1.08 -14.16 -12.03
CA GLN A 184 2.16 -14.88 -12.75
C GLN A 184 2.93 -13.99 -13.73
N ILE A 185 2.45 -12.77 -14.01
CA ILE A 185 3.01 -11.92 -15.08
C ILE A 185 3.45 -10.56 -14.56
N LEU A 186 4.40 -9.97 -15.28
CA LEU A 186 4.88 -8.60 -15.03
C LEU A 186 5.41 -8.38 -13.59
N ASN A 187 6.02 -9.41 -13.03
CA ASN A 187 6.74 -9.33 -11.76
C ASN A 187 8.18 -8.89 -12.02
N THR A 188 8.73 -8.01 -11.17
CA THR A 188 10.14 -7.61 -11.28
C THR A 188 11.02 -8.56 -10.47
N PRO A 189 12.13 -9.05 -11.03
CA PRO A 189 12.96 -10.05 -10.35
C PRO A 189 13.79 -9.49 -9.19
N VAL A 190 14.08 -8.19 -9.20
CA VAL A 190 14.98 -7.57 -8.22
C VAL A 190 14.21 -6.90 -7.08
N VAL A 191 13.08 -6.26 -7.39
CA VAL A 191 12.28 -5.53 -6.40
C VAL A 191 10.89 -6.16 -6.31
N VAL A 192 10.74 -7.13 -5.44
CA VAL A 192 9.56 -8.02 -5.33
C VAL A 192 8.23 -7.28 -5.18
N VAL A 193 8.23 -6.07 -4.62
CA VAL A 193 7.01 -5.28 -4.44
C VAL A 193 6.39 -4.77 -5.76
N TYR A 194 7.18 -4.68 -6.86
CA TYR A 194 6.66 -4.26 -8.16
C TYR A 194 6.01 -5.43 -8.91
N ARG A 195 4.81 -5.81 -8.48
CA ARG A 195 3.97 -6.85 -9.09
C ARG A 195 2.90 -6.19 -9.96
N PHE A 196 3.30 -5.75 -11.17
CA PHE A 196 2.42 -4.98 -12.06
C PHE A 196 1.16 -5.74 -12.48
N GLY A 197 1.26 -7.05 -12.69
CA GLY A 197 0.13 -7.86 -13.11
C GLY A 197 -1.00 -7.85 -12.08
N ILE A 198 -0.74 -8.32 -10.86
CA ILE A 198 -1.78 -8.47 -9.82
C ILE A 198 -2.35 -7.10 -9.39
N TYR A 199 -1.49 -6.10 -9.20
CA TYR A 199 -1.96 -4.77 -8.76
C TYR A 199 -2.68 -4.02 -9.87
N GLY A 200 -2.24 -4.20 -11.14
CA GLY A 200 -2.95 -3.69 -12.29
C GLY A 200 -4.33 -4.33 -12.45
N ALA A 201 -4.41 -5.66 -12.35
CA ALA A 201 -5.69 -6.38 -12.36
C ALA A 201 -6.63 -5.86 -11.27
N GLY A 202 -6.16 -5.73 -10.02
CA GLY A 202 -6.95 -5.16 -8.93
C GLY A 202 -7.44 -3.73 -9.22
N PHE A 203 -6.56 -2.86 -9.73
CA PHE A 203 -6.91 -1.50 -10.10
C PHE A 203 -7.99 -1.46 -11.20
N PHE A 204 -7.85 -2.25 -12.26
CA PHE A 204 -8.82 -2.29 -13.35
C PHE A 204 -10.14 -2.96 -12.95
N VAL A 205 -10.13 -4.03 -12.15
CA VAL A 205 -11.35 -4.60 -11.58
C VAL A 205 -12.07 -3.58 -10.68
N GLY A 206 -11.30 -2.82 -9.89
CA GLY A 206 -11.84 -1.70 -9.11
C GLY A 206 -12.55 -0.66 -9.99
N TYR A 207 -11.94 -0.31 -11.12
CA TYR A 207 -12.51 0.67 -12.05
C TYR A 207 -13.71 0.15 -12.82
N PHE A 208 -13.62 -1.04 -13.42
CA PHE A 208 -14.63 -1.56 -14.36
C PHE A 208 -15.77 -2.32 -13.70
N VAL A 209 -15.57 -2.89 -12.49
CA VAL A 209 -16.54 -3.78 -11.85
C VAL A 209 -17.01 -3.23 -10.51
N LEU A 210 -16.08 -3.01 -9.58
CA LEU A 210 -16.42 -2.65 -8.19
C LEU A 210 -16.80 -1.17 -8.01
N SER A 211 -16.72 -0.36 -9.06
CA SER A 211 -17.23 1.02 -9.07
C SER A 211 -18.74 1.13 -9.21
N HIS A 212 -19.45 0.03 -9.57
CA HIS A 212 -20.90 -0.02 -9.66
C HIS A 212 -21.55 -0.18 -8.28
N ASP A 213 -22.55 0.63 -8.00
CA ASP A 213 -23.28 0.56 -6.74
C ASP A 213 -24.04 -0.75 -6.58
N GLU A 214 -24.63 -1.26 -7.66
CA GLU A 214 -25.36 -2.52 -7.73
C GLU A 214 -24.48 -3.73 -7.36
N VAL A 215 -23.22 -3.72 -7.83
CA VAL A 215 -22.23 -4.76 -7.49
C VAL A 215 -21.85 -4.67 -6.02
N MET A 216 -21.63 -3.47 -5.52
CA MET A 216 -21.32 -3.24 -4.11
C MET A 216 -22.50 -3.59 -3.19
N ASP A 217 -23.73 -3.37 -3.61
CA ASP A 217 -24.94 -3.76 -2.87
C ASP A 217 -25.14 -5.29 -2.83
N ARG A 218 -24.75 -6.01 -3.90
CA ARG A 218 -24.69 -7.48 -3.90
C ARG A 218 -23.63 -7.99 -2.93
N LEU A 219 -22.42 -7.40 -2.94
CA LEU A 219 -21.35 -7.74 -1.99
C LEU A 219 -21.76 -7.50 -0.54
N GLU A 220 -22.40 -6.38 -0.25
CA GLU A 220 -22.88 -6.05 1.09
C GLU A 220 -23.80 -7.14 1.66
N LYS A 221 -24.69 -7.73 0.85
CA LYS A 221 -25.59 -8.80 1.28
C LYS A 221 -24.84 -10.09 1.65
N CYS A 222 -23.67 -10.32 1.07
CA CYS A 222 -22.85 -11.52 1.29
C CYS A 222 -21.66 -11.27 2.24
N TRP A 223 -21.66 -10.20 3.03
CA TRP A 223 -20.55 -9.83 3.88
C TRP A 223 -20.10 -10.93 4.86
N LEU A 224 -21.05 -11.65 5.48
CA LEU A 224 -20.73 -12.67 6.49
C LEU A 224 -20.05 -13.91 5.90
N PRO A 225 -20.59 -14.60 4.86
CA PRO A 225 -19.88 -15.71 4.26
C PRO A 225 -18.53 -15.31 3.67
N LEU A 226 -18.38 -14.13 3.09
CA LEU A 226 -17.10 -13.64 2.59
C LEU A 226 -16.10 -13.41 3.73
N ALA A 227 -16.53 -12.83 4.84
CA ALA A 227 -15.68 -12.62 6.03
C ALA A 227 -15.24 -13.96 6.63
N VAL A 228 -16.12 -14.93 6.77
CA VAL A 228 -15.80 -16.27 7.28
C VAL A 228 -14.80 -16.97 6.37
N CYS A 229 -15.03 -16.96 5.05
CA CYS A 229 -14.09 -17.51 4.08
C CYS A 229 -12.71 -16.83 4.15
N ALA A 230 -12.67 -15.49 4.28
CA ALA A 230 -11.42 -14.75 4.41
C ALA A 230 -10.63 -15.16 5.68
N VAL A 231 -11.31 -15.33 6.80
CA VAL A 231 -10.69 -15.80 8.06
C VAL A 231 -10.14 -17.21 7.94
N ILE A 232 -10.92 -18.13 7.34
CA ILE A 232 -10.47 -19.51 7.10
C ILE A 232 -9.24 -19.53 6.20
N LEU A 233 -9.27 -18.77 5.10
CA LEU A 233 -8.14 -18.68 4.16
C LEU A 233 -6.92 -18.01 4.80
N ALA A 234 -7.10 -17.00 5.65
CA ALA A 234 -6.01 -16.39 6.42
C ALA A 234 -5.34 -17.41 7.34
N ALA A 235 -6.13 -18.19 8.07
CA ALA A 235 -5.61 -19.25 8.95
C ALA A 235 -4.90 -20.34 8.13
N ALA A 236 -5.49 -20.82 7.05
CA ALA A 236 -4.89 -21.82 6.18
C ALA A 236 -3.57 -21.32 5.57
N PHE A 237 -3.55 -20.09 5.06
CA PHE A 237 -2.35 -19.47 4.49
C PHE A 237 -1.25 -19.34 5.55
N THR A 238 -1.58 -18.81 6.72
CA THR A 238 -0.61 -18.65 7.81
C THR A 238 -0.02 -19.99 8.27
N VAL A 239 -0.84 -21.01 8.45
CA VAL A 239 -0.36 -22.33 8.91
C VAL A 239 0.49 -23.03 7.84
N LEU A 240 0.07 -22.99 6.57
CA LEU A 240 0.77 -23.69 5.48
C LEU A 240 2.10 -23.05 5.09
N TYR A 241 2.20 -21.73 5.25
CA TYR A 241 3.40 -20.98 4.85
C TYR A 241 4.21 -20.45 6.05
N TRP A 242 3.86 -20.84 7.28
CA TRP A 242 4.60 -20.41 8.45
C TRP A 242 6.09 -20.73 8.33
N GLY A 243 6.95 -19.75 8.60
CA GLY A 243 8.40 -19.88 8.48
C GLY A 243 8.96 -19.77 7.05
N ARG A 244 8.11 -19.58 6.03
CA ARG A 244 8.55 -19.29 4.66
C ARG A 244 8.47 -17.80 4.39
N PRO A 245 9.39 -17.23 3.57
CA PRO A 245 9.34 -15.83 3.17
C PRO A 245 8.01 -15.50 2.47
N TYR A 246 7.12 -14.83 3.19
CA TYR A 246 5.75 -14.53 2.72
C TYR A 246 5.71 -13.50 1.59
N ALA A 247 6.79 -12.72 1.39
CA ALA A 247 6.89 -11.73 0.33
C ALA A 247 7.60 -12.25 -0.94
N GLU A 248 8.08 -13.50 -0.94
CA GLU A 248 8.72 -14.08 -2.12
C GLU A 248 7.73 -14.65 -3.14
N HIS A 249 8.15 -14.73 -4.38
CA HIS A 249 7.37 -15.30 -5.49
C HIS A 249 6.92 -16.73 -5.23
N SER A 250 7.76 -17.54 -4.57
CA SER A 250 7.46 -18.94 -4.20
C SER A 250 6.20 -19.09 -3.35
N VAL A 251 5.82 -18.07 -2.60
CA VAL A 251 4.62 -18.01 -1.77
C VAL A 251 3.53 -17.15 -2.42
N LEU A 252 3.91 -15.96 -2.92
CA LEU A 252 2.96 -14.97 -3.46
C LEU A 252 2.26 -15.41 -4.74
N ASP A 253 2.92 -16.21 -5.59
CA ASP A 253 2.38 -16.63 -6.88
C ASP A 253 1.53 -17.92 -6.77
N THR A 254 1.34 -18.42 -5.55
CA THR A 254 0.50 -19.62 -5.31
C THR A 254 -0.99 -19.32 -5.49
N PRO A 255 -1.78 -20.31 -5.94
CA PRO A 255 -3.24 -20.17 -6.03
C PRO A 255 -3.89 -19.80 -4.68
N LEU A 256 -3.39 -20.39 -3.58
CA LEU A 256 -3.92 -20.11 -2.23
C LEU A 256 -3.69 -18.67 -1.82
N CYS A 257 -2.50 -18.12 -2.07
CA CYS A 257 -2.21 -16.71 -1.76
C CYS A 257 -3.15 -15.77 -2.54
N SER A 258 -3.32 -16.01 -3.83
CA SER A 258 -4.16 -15.19 -4.70
C SER A 258 -5.65 -15.30 -4.34
N LEU A 259 -6.12 -16.51 -4.02
CA LEU A 259 -7.49 -16.74 -3.55
C LEU A 259 -7.73 -16.00 -2.23
N PHE A 260 -6.83 -16.18 -1.26
CA PHE A 260 -6.91 -15.47 0.03
C PHE A 260 -6.89 -13.95 -0.18
N ALA A 261 -5.94 -13.44 -0.96
CA ALA A 261 -5.83 -12.01 -1.23
C ALA A 261 -7.13 -11.43 -1.80
N TRP A 262 -7.70 -12.10 -2.79
CA TRP A 262 -8.91 -11.61 -3.45
C TRP A 262 -10.17 -11.73 -2.56
N ILE A 263 -10.37 -12.87 -1.89
CA ILE A 263 -11.52 -13.05 -0.98
C ILE A 263 -11.44 -12.05 0.18
N ALA A 264 -10.25 -11.79 0.74
CA ALA A 264 -10.07 -10.78 1.77
C ALA A 264 -10.44 -9.36 1.27
N VAL A 265 -10.02 -9.01 0.05
CA VAL A 265 -10.37 -7.71 -0.57
C VAL A 265 -11.88 -7.54 -0.68
N ILE A 266 -12.60 -8.51 -1.28
CA ILE A 266 -14.05 -8.38 -1.45
C ILE A 266 -14.81 -8.49 -0.12
N ALA A 267 -14.29 -9.24 0.86
CA ALA A 267 -14.84 -9.31 2.21
C ALA A 267 -14.72 -7.95 2.93
N VAL A 268 -13.55 -7.32 2.89
CA VAL A 268 -13.34 -5.98 3.48
C VAL A 268 -14.24 -4.94 2.80
N LEU A 269 -14.37 -4.98 1.48
CA LEU A 269 -15.26 -4.09 0.73
C LEU A 269 -16.72 -4.28 1.17
N ALA A 270 -17.20 -5.52 1.28
CA ALA A 270 -18.55 -5.84 1.74
C ALA A 270 -18.83 -5.35 3.17
N LEU A 271 -17.90 -5.65 4.09
CA LEU A 271 -17.96 -5.20 5.49
C LEU A 271 -18.01 -3.67 5.60
N MET A 272 -17.14 -3.00 4.88
CA MET A 272 -17.03 -1.54 4.93
C MET A 272 -18.18 -0.83 4.19
N LYS A 273 -18.73 -1.43 3.15
CA LYS A 273 -19.97 -0.92 2.53
C LYS A 273 -21.11 -0.93 3.54
N LYS A 274 -21.21 -1.98 4.35
CA LYS A 274 -22.28 -2.17 5.34
C LYS A 274 -22.12 -1.26 6.56
N TRP A 275 -20.91 -1.22 7.15
CA TRP A 275 -20.69 -0.52 8.43
C TRP A 275 -19.71 0.64 8.34
N GLY A 276 -18.98 0.79 7.24
CA GLY A 276 -17.94 1.79 7.09
C GLY A 276 -18.43 3.18 6.66
N ASN A 277 -19.74 3.41 6.45
CA ASN A 277 -20.30 4.71 6.09
C ASN A 277 -20.41 5.68 7.29
N ILE A 278 -19.40 5.70 8.15
CA ILE A 278 -19.36 6.50 9.37
C ILE A 278 -18.58 7.79 9.10
N SER A 279 -19.13 8.92 9.59
CA SER A 279 -18.45 10.22 9.58
C SER A 279 -18.54 10.86 10.95
N ASN A 280 -17.43 10.86 11.67
CA ASN A 280 -17.25 11.58 12.93
C ASN A 280 -15.94 12.40 12.89
N THR A 281 -15.61 13.07 13.98
CA THR A 281 -14.40 13.92 14.05
C THR A 281 -13.12 13.11 13.80
N LEU A 282 -13.02 11.89 14.37
CA LEU A 282 -11.85 11.02 14.18
C LEU A 282 -11.71 10.57 12.73
N THR A 283 -12.78 10.02 12.12
CA THR A 283 -12.70 9.51 10.74
C THR A 283 -12.39 10.62 9.73
N ARG A 284 -12.95 11.83 9.92
CA ARG A 284 -12.62 12.99 9.10
C ARG A 284 -11.17 13.42 9.26
N TRP A 285 -10.66 13.43 10.49
CA TRP A 285 -9.27 13.77 10.78
C TRP A 285 -8.32 12.73 10.17
N MET A 286 -8.57 11.44 10.37
CA MET A 286 -7.79 10.35 9.80
C MET A 286 -7.78 10.38 8.26
N ALA A 287 -8.94 10.55 7.63
CA ALA A 287 -9.03 10.68 6.17
C ALA A 287 -8.22 11.88 5.63
N ALA A 288 -8.17 12.98 6.37
CA ALA A 288 -7.39 14.16 5.98
C ALA A 288 -5.87 13.98 6.19
N LYS A 289 -5.44 13.12 7.14
CA LYS A 289 -4.04 12.97 7.53
C LYS A 289 -3.40 11.67 6.99
N SER A 290 -4.19 10.69 6.57
CA SER A 290 -3.70 9.39 6.10
C SER A 290 -2.66 9.49 4.98
N TRP A 291 -2.76 10.50 4.11
CA TRP A 291 -1.76 10.74 3.07
C TRP A 291 -0.38 11.07 3.64
N GLY A 292 -0.30 11.92 4.65
CA GLY A 292 0.95 12.24 5.32
C GLY A 292 1.51 11.06 6.11
N LEU A 293 0.63 10.33 6.82
CA LEU A 293 1.02 9.09 7.51
C LEU A 293 1.61 8.09 6.53
N TYR A 294 0.94 7.88 5.38
CA TYR A 294 1.43 6.99 4.34
C TYR A 294 2.82 7.39 3.82
N LEU A 295 3.06 8.67 3.57
CA LEU A 295 4.34 9.12 3.01
C LEU A 295 5.50 8.93 3.99
N PHE A 296 5.34 9.32 5.25
CA PHE A 296 6.48 9.52 6.17
C PHE A 296 6.71 8.39 7.18
N HIS A 297 5.73 7.50 7.41
CA HIS A 297 5.82 6.52 8.52
C HIS A 297 7.11 5.69 8.49
N TYR A 298 7.51 5.17 7.33
CA TYR A 298 8.62 4.23 7.24
C TYR A 298 9.96 4.89 7.54
N LEU A 299 10.13 6.17 7.21
CA LEU A 299 11.31 6.93 7.59
C LEU A 299 11.49 6.97 9.12
N PHE A 300 10.42 7.31 9.85
CA PHE A 300 10.49 7.40 11.31
C PHE A 300 10.56 6.03 11.97
N ILE A 301 9.95 5.00 11.40
CA ILE A 301 10.08 3.63 11.84
C ILE A 301 11.53 3.17 11.72
N ALA A 302 12.13 3.26 10.53
CA ALA A 302 13.50 2.82 10.27
C ALA A 302 14.52 3.55 11.14
N MET A 303 14.41 4.89 11.20
CA MET A 303 15.28 5.73 12.02
C MET A 303 15.21 5.36 13.50
N THR A 304 14.00 5.29 14.05
CA THR A 304 13.81 5.02 15.48
C THR A 304 14.21 3.60 15.84
N ALA A 305 13.83 2.62 15.03
CA ALA A 305 14.21 1.24 15.24
C ALA A 305 15.74 1.06 15.22
N TYR A 306 16.43 1.68 14.26
CA TYR A 306 17.90 1.63 14.19
C TYR A 306 18.54 2.19 15.47
N TYR A 307 18.19 3.40 15.89
CA TYR A 307 18.82 4.02 17.08
C TYR A 307 18.46 3.31 18.38
N LEU A 308 17.22 2.88 18.56
CA LEU A 308 16.83 2.16 19.76
C LEU A 308 17.52 0.81 19.86
N ASN A 309 17.65 0.07 18.75
CA ASN A 309 18.36 -1.19 18.74
C ASN A 309 19.87 -1.03 18.99
N MET A 310 20.49 0.01 18.42
CA MET A 310 21.93 0.25 18.55
C MET A 310 22.34 0.73 19.95
N TYR A 311 21.55 1.61 20.55
CA TYR A 311 21.95 2.34 21.76
C TYR A 311 21.19 1.95 23.04
N THR A 312 20.21 1.04 22.94
CA THR A 312 19.42 0.63 24.10
C THR A 312 19.30 -0.89 24.20
N LYS A 313 18.99 -1.38 25.41
CA LYS A 313 18.63 -2.78 25.67
C LYS A 313 17.17 -2.89 26.11
N LEU A 314 16.29 -2.16 25.43
CA LEU A 314 14.87 -2.16 25.76
C LEU A 314 14.24 -3.55 25.45
N PRO A 315 13.29 -4.00 26.26
CA PRO A 315 12.51 -5.19 25.92
C PRO A 315 11.69 -4.98 24.66
N ALA A 316 11.44 -6.06 23.90
CA ALA A 316 10.76 -6.02 22.60
C ALA A 316 9.44 -5.23 22.62
N ALA A 317 8.60 -5.38 23.65
CA ALA A 317 7.34 -4.67 23.77
C ALA A 317 7.51 -3.12 23.76
N LEU A 318 8.54 -2.62 24.45
CA LEU A 318 8.84 -1.19 24.46
C LEU A 318 9.44 -0.72 23.12
N LEU A 319 10.26 -1.55 22.47
CA LEU A 319 10.77 -1.24 21.13
C LEU A 319 9.62 -1.09 20.13
N TYR A 320 8.69 -2.05 20.08
CA TYR A 320 7.48 -1.95 19.25
C TYR A 320 6.67 -0.69 19.56
N LEU A 321 6.46 -0.39 20.86
CA LEU A 321 5.69 0.77 21.28
C LEU A 321 6.33 2.09 20.81
N PHE A 322 7.64 2.27 21.06
CA PHE A 322 8.33 3.51 20.68
C PHE A 322 8.47 3.66 19.17
N VAL A 323 8.75 2.57 18.44
CA VAL A 323 8.83 2.58 16.99
C VAL A 323 7.46 2.87 16.37
N ALA A 324 6.37 2.31 16.90
CA ALA A 324 5.03 2.63 16.47
C ALA A 324 4.68 4.10 16.76
N ALA A 325 4.95 4.58 17.98
CA ALA A 325 4.71 5.97 18.36
C ALA A 325 5.47 6.94 17.43
N ALA A 326 6.73 6.65 17.12
CA ALA A 326 7.53 7.43 16.18
C ALA A 326 6.97 7.38 14.75
N GLY A 327 6.55 6.21 14.28
CA GLY A 327 5.92 6.04 12.97
C GLY A 327 4.66 6.89 12.79
N PHE A 328 3.79 6.94 13.81
CA PHE A 328 2.58 7.76 13.76
C PHE A 328 2.86 9.25 14.03
N ALA A 329 3.49 9.57 15.15
CA ALA A 329 3.70 10.97 15.57
C ALA A 329 4.72 11.67 14.67
N GLY A 330 5.85 11.02 14.35
CA GLY A 330 6.88 11.56 13.48
C GLY A 330 6.34 11.83 12.07
N ALA A 331 5.60 10.89 11.49
CA ALA A 331 4.97 11.08 10.19
C ALA A 331 3.97 12.22 10.19
N TYR A 332 3.13 12.31 11.23
CA TYR A 332 2.17 13.41 11.38
C TYR A 332 2.88 14.77 11.46
N LEU A 333 3.88 14.89 12.33
CA LEU A 333 4.64 16.14 12.52
C LEU A 333 5.39 16.56 11.27
N ALA A 334 6.10 15.62 10.61
CA ALA A 334 6.80 15.91 9.36
C ALA A 334 5.84 16.39 8.27
N TYR A 335 4.69 15.75 8.12
CA TYR A 335 3.67 16.18 7.17
C TYR A 335 3.14 17.58 7.50
N GLU A 336 2.84 17.88 8.78
CA GLU A 336 2.33 19.19 9.19
C GLU A 336 3.35 20.32 8.96
N ILE A 337 4.64 20.04 9.12
CA ILE A 337 5.72 20.99 8.85
C ILE A 337 5.89 21.20 7.36
N ILE A 338 6.10 20.11 6.61
CA ILE A 338 6.45 20.16 5.19
C ILE A 338 5.30 20.76 4.35
N ARG A 339 4.05 20.46 4.65
CA ARG A 339 2.90 21.00 3.92
C ARG A 339 2.74 22.53 4.05
N ARG A 340 3.40 23.16 5.02
CA ARG A 340 3.38 24.63 5.22
C ARG A 340 4.44 25.33 4.37
N ILE A 341 5.47 24.63 3.89
CA ILE A 341 6.55 25.17 3.08
C ILE A 341 6.19 25.02 1.59
N PRO A 342 5.97 26.13 0.84
CA PRO A 342 5.36 26.08 -0.50
C PRO A 342 6.04 25.14 -1.50
N VAL A 343 7.36 25.14 -1.61
CA VAL A 343 8.12 24.31 -2.54
C VAL A 343 8.13 22.84 -2.08
N LEU A 344 8.45 22.62 -0.80
CA LEU A 344 8.52 21.26 -0.24
C LEU A 344 7.16 20.56 -0.25
N ARG A 345 6.06 21.25 0.04
CA ARG A 345 4.72 20.64 -0.01
C ARG A 345 4.37 20.10 -1.40
N TRP A 346 4.87 20.74 -2.46
CA TRP A 346 4.64 20.27 -3.83
C TRP A 346 5.56 19.10 -4.16
N ILE A 347 6.87 19.25 -3.90
CA ILE A 347 7.87 18.21 -4.27
C ILE A 347 7.68 16.94 -3.43
N VAL A 348 7.42 17.08 -2.12
CA VAL A 348 7.43 15.93 -1.18
C VAL A 348 6.03 15.39 -0.94
N CYS A 349 5.01 16.25 -0.87
CA CYS A 349 3.64 15.84 -0.55
C CYS A 349 2.69 15.86 -1.76
N GLY A 350 3.12 16.34 -2.94
CA GLY A 350 2.26 16.48 -4.12
C GLY A 350 1.11 17.47 -3.94
N ILE A 351 1.25 18.43 -3.01
CA ILE A 351 0.24 19.44 -2.72
C ILE A 351 0.54 20.70 -3.55
N GLY A 352 -0.17 20.86 -4.66
CA GLY A 352 -0.07 22.06 -5.52
C GLY A 352 -0.47 23.34 -4.81
N GLY A 353 0.07 24.48 -5.27
CA GLY A 353 -0.38 25.80 -4.84
C GLY A 353 -1.88 25.99 -5.14
N LYS A 354 -2.61 26.67 -4.25
CA LYS A 354 -3.93 27.20 -4.60
C LYS A 354 -3.72 28.09 -5.83
N LYS A 355 -4.42 27.83 -6.92
CA LYS A 355 -4.61 28.88 -7.93
C LYS A 355 -5.28 30.05 -7.18
N LYS A 356 -4.59 31.20 -7.14
CA LYS A 356 -5.22 32.46 -6.79
C LYS A 356 -6.33 32.75 -7.78
#